data_f70f821ae9c881bd2b7eec60c5eac3c1
#
_entry.id   f70f821ae9c881bd2b7eec60c5eac3c1
#
_cell.length_a   1.000
_cell.length_b   1.000
_cell.length_c   1.000
_cell.angle_alpha   90.00
_cell.angle_beta   90.00
_cell.angle_gamma   90.00
#
_symmetry.space_group_name_H-M   'P 1'
#
loop_
_entity.id
_entity.type
_entity.pdbx_description
1 polymer ?
#
loop_
_entity_poly.entity_id
_entity_poly.type
_entity_poly.pdbx_seq_one_letter_code
_entity_poly.pdbx_strand_id
1 'polypeptide(L)'
;MSPWRSLRRPAFVAFVLGCTISLITFPGLTLRLAGPSAIYWSFIPLAEIVALALICRKGNELLSFPSKVDLFFAGHLPWLLWLTGLSAAFSFLSPGEAFAFAQPFWLYYVAPAVIIWSAWIDFGFYRSILRSSRGGAIARLVAQRAISWSMILLIFSGSVVWQSPHL
;
A
#
# COMPACT_ATOMS: atom_id res chain seq x y z
N MET A 1 21.94 9.57 7.21
CA MET A 1 21.10 9.61 5.97
C MET A 1 20.17 10.80 6.08
N SER A 2 19.99 11.58 5.02
CA SER A 2 19.03 12.70 5.07
C SER A 2 17.60 12.16 5.16
N PRO A 3 16.70 12.77 5.96
CA PRO A 3 15.32 12.33 6.14
C PRO A 3 14.54 12.26 4.82
N TRP A 4 14.94 13.04 3.82
CA TRP A 4 14.33 13.07 2.49
C TRP A 4 14.55 11.78 1.68
N ARG A 5 15.63 11.03 1.93
CA ARG A 5 15.86 9.75 1.23
C ARG A 5 14.87 8.67 1.68
N SER A 6 14.43 8.69 2.93
CA SER A 6 13.48 7.71 3.45
C SER A 6 12.04 7.92 2.97
N LEU A 7 11.70 9.12 2.48
CA LEU A 7 10.36 9.42 1.95
C LEU A 7 10.21 9.09 0.45
N ARG A 8 11.30 8.80 -0.26
CA ARG A 8 11.22 8.50 -1.71
C ARG A 8 10.41 7.27 -2.03
N ARG A 9 10.60 6.17 -1.28
CA ARG A 9 9.86 4.92 -1.51
C ARG A 9 8.38 5.05 -1.17
N PRO A 10 7.96 5.56 0.00
CA PRO A 10 6.55 5.85 0.27
C PRO A 10 5.91 6.77 -0.78
N ALA A 11 6.61 7.82 -1.21
CA ALA A 11 6.12 8.71 -2.26
C ALA A 11 5.97 8.01 -3.61
N PHE A 12 6.91 7.13 -3.96
CA PHE A 12 6.83 6.31 -5.17
C PHE A 12 5.65 5.32 -5.10
N VAL A 13 5.42 4.68 -3.95
CA VAL A 13 4.26 3.81 -3.73
C VAL A 13 2.96 4.61 -3.89
N ALA A 14 2.85 5.80 -3.28
CA ALA A 14 1.70 6.67 -3.45
C ALA A 14 1.46 7.07 -4.91
N PHE A 15 2.54 7.38 -5.64
CA PHE A 15 2.47 7.74 -7.05
C PHE A 15 1.96 6.58 -7.91
N VAL A 16 2.51 5.38 -7.73
CA VAL A 16 2.08 4.18 -8.46
C VAL A 16 0.62 3.85 -8.14
N LEU A 17 0.22 3.89 -6.88
CA LEU A 17 -1.18 3.71 -6.46
C LEU A 17 -2.10 4.72 -7.15
N GLY A 18 -1.76 6.00 -7.10
CA GLY A 18 -2.53 7.07 -7.72
C GLY A 18 -2.68 6.89 -9.23
N CYS A 19 -1.60 6.58 -9.93
CA CYS A 19 -1.62 6.29 -11.36
C CYS A 19 -2.50 5.08 -11.68
N THR A 20 -2.34 3.99 -10.95
CA THR A 20 -3.09 2.74 -11.16
C THR A 20 -4.58 2.96 -10.99
N ILE A 21 -4.99 3.58 -9.87
CA ILE A 21 -6.40 3.81 -9.57
C ILE A 21 -7.00 4.77 -10.59
N SER A 22 -6.26 5.82 -10.99
CA SER A 22 -6.73 6.74 -12.02
C SER A 22 -6.97 6.06 -13.36
N LEU A 23 -6.06 5.18 -13.79
CA LEU A 23 -6.20 4.43 -15.03
C LEU A 23 -7.40 3.48 -15.00
N ILE A 24 -7.63 2.83 -13.86
CA ILE A 24 -8.77 1.91 -13.67
C ILE A 24 -10.10 2.69 -13.66
N THR A 25 -10.13 3.85 -12.99
CA THR A 25 -11.37 4.60 -12.79
C THR A 25 -11.76 5.44 -14.02
N PHE A 26 -10.77 5.92 -14.76
CA PHE A 26 -10.96 6.81 -15.89
C PHE A 26 -10.04 6.41 -17.05
N PRO A 27 -10.42 5.41 -17.85
CA PRO A 27 -9.68 5.02 -19.03
C PRO A 27 -9.62 6.19 -20.01
N GLY A 28 -8.42 6.64 -20.34
CA GLY A 28 -8.20 7.82 -21.20
C GLY A 28 -7.62 9.04 -20.46
N LEU A 29 -7.37 8.92 -19.16
CA LEU A 29 -6.73 9.97 -18.38
C LEU A 29 -5.29 10.21 -18.79
N THR A 30 -5.02 11.46 -19.10
CA THR A 30 -3.68 11.95 -19.35
C THR A 30 -2.87 11.97 -18.04
N LEU A 31 -1.54 11.89 -18.14
CA LEU A 31 -0.57 12.03 -17.03
C LEU A 31 -0.83 13.27 -16.12
N ARG A 32 -1.64 14.23 -16.57
CA ARG A 32 -2.04 15.42 -15.80
C ARG A 32 -2.77 15.09 -14.50
N LEU A 33 -3.47 13.98 -14.41
CA LEU A 33 -4.19 13.58 -13.19
C LEU A 33 -3.40 12.63 -12.29
N ALA A 34 -2.26 12.12 -12.75
CA ALA A 34 -1.42 11.24 -11.94
C ALA A 34 -0.93 11.90 -10.64
N GLY A 35 -0.51 13.16 -10.71
CA GLY A 35 -0.07 13.93 -9.55
C GLY A 35 -1.17 14.14 -8.50
N PRO A 36 -2.32 14.75 -8.85
CA PRO A 36 -3.47 14.87 -7.95
C PRO A 36 -3.93 13.54 -7.35
N SER A 37 -4.00 12.48 -8.16
CA SER A 37 -4.35 11.15 -7.67
C SER A 37 -3.31 10.59 -6.70
N ALA A 38 -2.02 10.76 -6.97
CA ALA A 38 -0.97 10.34 -6.04
C ALA A 38 -1.09 11.04 -4.69
N ILE A 39 -1.42 12.34 -4.68
CA ILE A 39 -1.66 13.10 -3.44
C ILE A 39 -2.90 12.54 -2.73
N TYR A 40 -3.99 12.33 -3.45
CA TYR A 40 -5.23 11.81 -2.88
C TYR A 40 -5.03 10.44 -2.22
N TRP A 41 -4.29 9.52 -2.86
CA TRP A 41 -4.06 8.17 -2.35
C TRP A 41 -2.85 8.05 -1.41
N SER A 42 -2.13 9.14 -1.14
CA SER A 42 -0.97 9.15 -0.23
C SER A 42 -1.31 8.81 1.22
N PHE A 43 -2.60 8.86 1.62
CA PHE A 43 -3.03 8.45 2.94
C PHE A 43 -2.77 6.96 3.22
N ILE A 44 -2.71 6.10 2.19
CA ILE A 44 -2.43 4.67 2.36
C ILE A 44 -1.02 4.45 2.90
N PRO A 45 0.07 4.86 2.21
CA PRO A 45 1.41 4.72 2.78
C PRO A 45 1.60 5.54 4.07
N LEU A 46 0.87 6.63 4.26
CA LEU A 46 0.91 7.38 5.51
C LEU A 46 0.35 6.57 6.67
N ALA A 47 -0.79 5.90 6.50
CA ALA A 47 -1.37 5.00 7.49
C ALA A 47 -0.41 3.86 7.86
N GLU A 48 0.31 3.31 6.88
CA GLU A 48 1.33 2.28 7.13
C GLU A 48 2.53 2.83 7.92
N ILE A 49 2.99 4.04 7.62
CA ILE A 49 4.07 4.70 8.39
C ILE A 49 3.62 4.92 9.84
N VAL A 50 2.39 5.38 10.06
CA VAL A 50 1.84 5.60 11.41
C VAL A 50 1.75 4.26 12.15
N ALA A 51 1.21 3.22 11.52
CA ALA A 51 1.13 1.88 12.11
C ALA A 51 2.52 1.36 12.48
N LEU A 52 3.51 1.51 11.60
CA LEU A 52 4.90 1.14 11.84
C LEU A 52 5.50 1.93 13.01
N ALA A 53 5.24 3.23 13.11
CA ALA A 53 5.70 4.07 14.20
C ALA A 53 5.17 3.61 15.56
N LEU A 54 3.88 3.26 15.63
CA LEU A 54 3.25 2.74 16.84
C LEU A 54 3.86 1.41 17.30
N ILE A 55 4.15 0.52 16.35
CA ILE A 55 4.71 -0.80 16.63
C ILE A 55 6.19 -0.73 16.97
N CYS A 56 6.95 0.15 16.31
CA CYS A 56 8.38 0.30 16.52
C CYS A 56 8.73 1.19 17.73
N ARG A 57 7.76 1.71 18.47
CA ARG A 57 7.97 2.65 19.58
C ARG A 57 8.74 2.06 20.76
N LYS A 58 8.75 0.74 20.92
CA LYS A 58 9.45 0.03 21.99
C LYS A 58 10.47 -0.95 21.38
N GLY A 59 11.73 -0.62 21.36
CA GLY A 59 12.75 -1.58 20.94
C GLY A 59 14.16 -1.02 21.05
N ASN A 60 15.12 -1.91 21.34
CA ASN A 60 16.54 -1.64 21.34
C ASN A 60 16.99 -1.55 19.87
N GLU A 61 17.18 -0.34 19.33
CA GLU A 61 17.09 -0.08 17.92
C GLU A 61 18.45 0.19 17.28
N LEU A 62 18.91 -0.74 16.47
CA LEU A 62 20.11 -0.58 15.62
C LEU A 62 19.89 0.40 14.46
N LEU A 63 18.63 0.62 14.06
CA LEU A 63 18.28 1.45 12.91
C LEU A 63 17.39 2.62 13.32
N SER A 64 17.66 3.78 12.73
CA SER A 64 16.79 4.95 12.88
C SER A 64 15.39 4.66 12.27
N PHE A 65 14.35 5.32 12.78
CA PHE A 65 12.99 5.14 12.27
C PHE A 65 12.89 5.40 10.74
N PRO A 66 13.50 6.45 10.16
CA PRO A 66 13.52 6.64 8.71
C PRO A 66 14.11 5.46 7.93
N SER A 67 15.16 4.82 8.45
CA SER A 67 15.74 3.64 7.81
C SER A 67 14.82 2.43 7.86
N LYS A 68 14.02 2.29 8.94
CA LYS A 68 13.00 1.24 9.05
C LYS A 68 11.88 1.45 8.05
N VAL A 69 11.40 2.69 7.91
CA VAL A 69 10.39 3.05 6.90
C VAL A 69 10.89 2.71 5.50
N ASP A 70 12.13 3.09 5.16
CA ASP A 70 12.69 2.80 3.85
C ASP A 70 12.80 1.29 3.57
N LEU A 71 13.25 0.51 4.55
CA LEU A 71 13.33 -0.95 4.44
C LEU A 71 11.95 -1.61 4.37
N PHE A 72 10.98 -1.13 5.15
CA PHE A 72 9.62 -1.63 5.11
C PHE A 72 8.99 -1.43 3.73
N PHE A 73 9.09 -0.22 3.18
CA PHE A 73 8.57 0.06 1.84
C PHE A 73 9.36 -0.61 0.70
N ALA A 74 10.60 -1.03 0.93
CA ALA A 74 11.31 -1.90 -0.01
C ALA A 74 10.59 -3.25 -0.19
N GLY A 75 9.88 -3.72 0.85
CA GLY A 75 9.08 -4.95 0.82
C GLY A 75 7.76 -4.83 0.04
N HIS A 76 7.38 -3.62 -0.40
CA HIS A 76 6.13 -3.40 -1.14
C HIS A 76 6.23 -3.76 -2.64
N LEU A 77 7.36 -4.29 -3.09
CA LEU A 77 7.55 -4.72 -4.48
C LEU A 77 6.42 -5.63 -5.01
N PRO A 78 5.90 -6.63 -4.26
CA PRO A 78 4.79 -7.45 -4.73
C PRO A 78 3.55 -6.64 -5.10
N TRP A 79 3.21 -5.66 -4.26
CA TRP A 79 2.09 -4.77 -4.50
C TRP A 79 2.30 -3.88 -5.71
N LEU A 80 3.52 -3.33 -5.88
CA LEU A 80 3.86 -2.50 -7.03
C LEU A 80 3.79 -3.29 -8.33
N LEU A 81 4.30 -4.52 -8.36
CA LEU A 81 4.24 -5.40 -9.52
C LEU A 81 2.79 -5.76 -9.87
N TRP A 82 1.99 -6.11 -8.87
CA TRP A 82 0.58 -6.43 -9.07
C TRP A 82 -0.21 -5.23 -9.60
N LEU A 83 -0.06 -4.06 -8.98
CA LEU A 83 -0.74 -2.84 -9.40
C LEU A 83 -0.33 -2.42 -10.81
N THR A 84 0.97 -2.51 -11.14
CA THR A 84 1.47 -2.20 -12.48
C THR A 84 0.93 -3.18 -13.51
N GLY A 85 0.91 -4.48 -13.20
CA GLY A 85 0.33 -5.51 -14.06
C GLY A 85 -1.16 -5.32 -14.28
N LEU A 86 -1.89 -4.96 -13.21
CA LEU A 86 -3.32 -4.65 -13.27
C LEU A 86 -3.57 -3.42 -14.17
N SER A 87 -2.80 -2.35 -13.98
CA SER A 87 -2.90 -1.13 -14.81
C SER A 87 -2.62 -1.42 -16.28
N ALA A 88 -1.60 -2.22 -16.57
CA ALA A 88 -1.28 -2.64 -17.93
C ALA A 88 -2.45 -3.43 -18.54
N ALA A 89 -2.98 -4.41 -17.82
CA ALA A 89 -4.14 -5.19 -18.28
C ALA A 89 -5.34 -4.29 -18.60
N PHE A 90 -5.68 -3.36 -17.71
CA PHE A 90 -6.79 -2.41 -17.93
C PHE A 90 -6.54 -1.43 -19.08
N SER A 91 -5.28 -1.15 -19.43
CA SER A 91 -4.95 -0.28 -20.55
C SER A 91 -5.20 -0.93 -21.93
N PHE A 92 -5.22 -2.26 -21.99
CA PHE A 92 -5.43 -3.03 -23.23
C PHE A 92 -6.85 -3.56 -23.43
N LEU A 93 -7.69 -3.51 -22.38
CA LEU A 93 -9.04 -4.03 -22.42
C LEU A 93 -10.07 -2.89 -22.53
N SER A 94 -11.17 -3.12 -23.21
CA SER A 94 -12.32 -2.21 -23.13
C SER A 94 -12.86 -2.17 -21.67
N PRO A 95 -13.52 -1.10 -21.24
CA PRO A 95 -14.01 -1.00 -19.85
C PRO A 95 -14.88 -2.19 -19.40
N GLY A 96 -15.72 -2.72 -20.28
CA GLY A 96 -16.56 -3.89 -19.99
C GLY A 96 -15.77 -5.19 -19.88
N GLU A 97 -14.83 -5.42 -20.79
CA GLU A 97 -13.94 -6.58 -20.78
C GLU A 97 -12.97 -6.53 -19.60
N ALA A 98 -12.43 -5.35 -19.28
CA ALA A 98 -11.56 -5.14 -18.13
C ALA A 98 -12.26 -5.51 -16.82
N PHE A 99 -13.53 -5.09 -16.65
CA PHE A 99 -14.32 -5.43 -15.47
C PHE A 99 -14.61 -6.92 -15.39
N ALA A 100 -15.01 -7.55 -16.48
CA ALA A 100 -15.32 -8.97 -16.56
C ALA A 100 -14.07 -9.85 -16.32
N PHE A 101 -12.90 -9.42 -16.83
CA PHE A 101 -11.63 -10.12 -16.67
C PHE A 101 -11.02 -9.93 -15.28
N ALA A 102 -11.11 -8.71 -14.74
CA ALA A 102 -10.48 -8.37 -13.46
C ALA A 102 -11.15 -9.05 -12.26
N GLN A 103 -12.47 -9.23 -12.28
CA GLN A 103 -13.19 -9.76 -11.14
C GLN A 103 -12.77 -11.19 -10.74
N PRO A 104 -12.83 -12.22 -11.59
CA PRO A 104 -12.56 -13.57 -11.12
C PRO A 104 -11.06 -13.89 -10.99
N PHE A 105 -10.24 -13.54 -11.97
CA PHE A 105 -8.86 -14.00 -11.99
C PHE A 105 -7.95 -13.18 -11.05
N TRP A 106 -7.97 -11.86 -11.17
CA TRP A 106 -7.06 -11.00 -10.42
C TRP A 106 -7.42 -10.90 -8.94
N LEU A 107 -8.72 -10.87 -8.64
CA LEU A 107 -9.18 -10.73 -7.26
C LEU A 107 -9.04 -12.05 -6.48
N TYR A 108 -9.47 -13.17 -7.08
CA TYR A 108 -9.54 -14.43 -6.37
C TYR A 108 -8.23 -15.24 -6.40
N TYR A 109 -7.40 -15.08 -7.41
CA TYR A 109 -6.17 -15.88 -7.55
C TYR A 109 -4.90 -15.08 -7.33
N VAL A 110 -4.79 -13.89 -7.89
CA VAL A 110 -3.54 -13.10 -7.82
C VAL A 110 -3.46 -12.29 -6.53
N ALA A 111 -4.53 -11.64 -6.10
CA ALA A 111 -4.51 -10.82 -4.89
C ALA A 111 -4.14 -11.62 -3.63
N PRO A 112 -4.69 -12.83 -3.36
CA PRO A 112 -4.24 -13.64 -2.23
C PRO A 112 -2.75 -13.98 -2.28
N ALA A 113 -2.21 -14.30 -3.46
CA ALA A 113 -0.77 -14.58 -3.61
C ALA A 113 0.08 -13.35 -3.26
N VAL A 114 -0.32 -12.16 -3.70
CA VAL A 114 0.34 -10.89 -3.36
C VAL A 114 0.25 -10.61 -1.86
N ILE A 115 -0.90 -10.84 -1.24
CA ILE A 115 -1.11 -10.68 0.21
C ILE A 115 -0.18 -11.62 0.99
N ILE A 116 -0.14 -12.89 0.63
CA ILE A 116 0.71 -13.89 1.29
C ILE A 116 2.19 -13.53 1.09
N TRP A 117 2.60 -13.20 -0.13
CA TRP A 117 3.97 -12.81 -0.43
C TRP A 117 4.38 -11.55 0.36
N SER A 118 3.56 -10.51 0.37
CA SER A 118 3.85 -9.30 1.14
C SER A 118 3.91 -9.58 2.65
N ALA A 119 3.00 -10.42 3.17
CA ALA A 119 3.02 -10.80 4.58
C ALA A 119 4.29 -11.59 4.94
N TRP A 120 4.81 -12.41 4.04
CA TRP A 120 6.08 -13.12 4.23
C TRP A 120 7.27 -12.17 4.32
N ILE A 121 7.30 -11.15 3.46
CA ILE A 121 8.35 -10.12 3.48
C ILE A 121 8.27 -9.29 4.77
N ASP A 122 7.07 -8.86 5.15
CA ASP A 122 6.85 -8.09 6.38
C ASP A 122 7.21 -8.92 7.64
N PHE A 123 6.88 -10.22 7.63
CA PHE A 123 7.32 -11.13 8.70
C PHE A 123 8.85 -11.20 8.78
N GLY A 124 9.54 -11.29 7.64
CA GLY A 124 11.00 -11.24 7.55
C GLY A 124 11.56 -9.94 8.11
N PHE A 125 10.94 -8.81 7.80
CA PHE A 125 11.29 -7.50 8.35
C PHE A 125 11.19 -7.49 9.88
N TYR A 126 10.07 -7.93 10.46
CA TYR A 126 9.90 -7.97 11.92
C TYR A 126 10.86 -8.93 12.62
N ARG A 127 11.16 -10.05 11.97
CA ARG A 127 12.13 -11.02 12.49
C ARG A 127 13.57 -10.50 12.49
N SER A 128 14.00 -9.97 11.36
CA SER A 128 15.41 -9.64 11.11
C SER A 128 15.78 -8.25 11.63
N ILE A 129 14.94 -7.24 11.31
CA ILE A 129 15.24 -5.84 11.63
C ILE A 129 14.89 -5.52 13.08
N LEU A 130 13.73 -5.99 13.56
CA LEU A 130 13.30 -5.75 14.94
C LEU A 130 13.69 -6.88 15.89
N ARG A 131 14.46 -7.88 15.43
CA ARG A 131 14.95 -9.01 16.23
C ARG A 131 13.86 -9.67 17.08
N SER A 132 12.64 -9.76 16.55
CA SER A 132 11.50 -10.33 17.25
C SER A 132 11.56 -11.86 17.28
N SER A 133 11.02 -12.48 18.33
CA SER A 133 10.69 -13.92 18.29
C SER A 133 9.68 -14.22 17.18
N ARG A 134 9.49 -15.49 16.81
CA ARG A 134 8.51 -15.87 15.78
C ARG A 134 7.11 -15.37 16.14
N GLY A 135 6.65 -15.64 17.36
CA GLY A 135 5.34 -15.16 17.83
C GLY A 135 5.25 -13.63 17.89
N GLY A 136 6.33 -12.97 18.34
CA GLY A 136 6.39 -11.50 18.35
C GLY A 136 6.36 -10.88 16.96
N ALA A 137 6.98 -11.50 15.96
CA ALA A 137 6.93 -11.04 14.57
C ALA A 137 5.52 -11.18 13.98
N ILE A 138 4.85 -12.32 14.23
CA ILE A 138 3.45 -12.52 13.82
C ILE A 138 2.53 -11.50 14.48
N ALA A 139 2.64 -11.31 15.80
CA ALA A 139 1.83 -10.35 16.53
C ALA A 139 1.99 -8.92 16.00
N ARG A 140 3.23 -8.51 15.68
CA ARG A 140 3.52 -7.19 15.10
C ARG A 140 2.97 -7.06 13.69
N LEU A 141 3.10 -8.09 12.85
CA LEU A 141 2.53 -8.13 11.51
C LEU A 141 1.00 -7.95 11.56
N VAL A 142 0.33 -8.74 12.39
CA VAL A 142 -1.13 -8.66 12.56
C VAL A 142 -1.55 -7.29 13.09
N ALA A 143 -0.87 -6.78 14.12
CA ALA A 143 -1.16 -5.47 14.67
C ALA A 143 -0.96 -4.35 13.64
N GLN A 144 0.13 -4.39 12.86
CA GLN A 144 0.41 -3.40 11.80
C GLN A 144 -0.71 -3.41 10.75
N ARG A 145 -1.08 -4.60 10.26
CA ARG A 145 -2.16 -4.74 9.28
C ARG A 145 -3.50 -4.27 9.85
N ALA A 146 -3.85 -4.67 11.07
CA ALA A 146 -5.07 -4.22 11.73
C ALA A 146 -5.12 -2.69 11.87
N ILE A 147 -4.06 -2.05 12.33
CA ILE A 147 -3.98 -0.59 12.50
C ILE A 147 -4.06 0.11 11.14
N SER A 148 -3.22 -0.26 10.17
CA SER A 148 -3.18 0.43 8.88
C SER A 148 -4.50 0.26 8.12
N TRP A 149 -5.06 -0.95 8.05
CA TRP A 149 -6.33 -1.19 7.36
C TRP A 149 -7.51 -0.48 8.05
N SER A 150 -7.55 -0.47 9.39
CA SER A 150 -8.58 0.29 10.11
C SER A 150 -8.51 1.78 9.79
N MET A 151 -7.31 2.36 9.76
CA MET A 151 -7.13 3.77 9.38
C MET A 151 -7.56 4.03 7.94
N ILE A 152 -7.15 3.18 7.01
CA ILE A 152 -7.52 3.29 5.58
C ILE A 152 -9.04 3.21 5.42
N LEU A 153 -9.70 2.24 6.05
CA LEU A 153 -11.15 2.08 5.99
C LEU A 153 -11.89 3.28 6.60
N LEU A 154 -11.41 3.81 7.73
CA LEU A 154 -12.02 4.98 8.36
C LEU A 154 -11.92 6.23 7.46
N ILE A 155 -10.75 6.47 6.86
CA ILE A 155 -10.56 7.61 5.95
C ILE A 155 -11.43 7.42 4.69
N PHE A 156 -11.44 6.23 4.12
CA PHE A 156 -12.24 5.92 2.94
C PHE A 156 -13.74 6.08 3.21
N SER A 157 -14.24 5.51 4.31
CA SER A 157 -15.67 5.63 4.70
C SER A 157 -16.06 7.09 4.95
N GLY A 158 -15.20 7.85 5.62
CA GLY A 158 -15.42 9.29 5.81
C GLY A 158 -15.50 10.06 4.49
N SER A 159 -14.63 9.76 3.53
CA SER A 159 -14.64 10.43 2.22
C SER A 159 -15.92 10.15 1.42
N VAL A 160 -16.47 8.94 1.49
CA VAL A 160 -17.71 8.56 0.80
C VAL A 160 -18.92 9.32 1.39
N VAL A 161 -18.99 9.46 2.71
CA VAL A 161 -20.08 10.21 3.37
C VAL A 161 -20.06 11.69 2.98
N TRP A 162 -18.88 12.29 2.79
CA TRP A 162 -18.78 13.69 2.34
C TRP A 162 -19.14 13.91 0.87
N GLN A 163 -19.08 12.87 0.04
CA GLN A 163 -19.43 12.94 -1.39
C GLN A 163 -20.91 12.65 -1.66
N SER A 164 -21.71 12.35 -0.64
CA SER A 164 -23.16 12.21 -0.74
C SER A 164 -23.84 13.53 -0.34
N PRO A 165 -23.91 14.56 -1.21
CA PRO A 165 -24.68 15.74 -0.93
C PRO A 165 -26.15 15.37 -1.09
N HIS A 166 -26.85 15.30 0.02
CA HIS A 166 -28.30 15.44 0.11
C HIS A 166 -29.14 14.75 -1.00
N LEU A 167 -29.51 13.49 -0.78
CA LEU A 167 -30.78 12.96 -1.27
C LEU A 167 -31.91 13.48 -0.39
#